data_7ed3f7216eed0881853567fea232a040
#
_entry.id   7ed3f7216eed0881853567fea232a040
#
_cell.length_a   1.000
_cell.length_b   1.000
_cell.length_c   1.000
_cell.angle_alpha   90.00
_cell.angle_beta   90.00
_cell.angle_gamma   90.00
#
_symmetry.space_group_name_H-M   'P 1'
#
loop_
_entity.id
_entity.type
_entity.pdbx_description
1 polymer ?
#
loop_
_entity_poly.entity_id
_entity_poly.type
_entity_poly.pdbx_seq_one_letter_code
_entity_poly.pdbx_strand_id
1 'polypeptide(L)'
;MKNQLDFDKFMKNLRHSNRNLKFFVDWDKCLTNKNSISIYLNHLNFLLGSEQKQLKEKIALLFREYPKAFSVLPLLLAIRNKKEIILDSKGLEIPVDAYLQNSEGIYNFILESGLCDIFNNREIKDLNDFIFGIEVGLDSNARKNRGGSFMESYLRDIFTKANLSFKEQVSTKEFNDLHSEFGNDIKRFDFVIFNNKTYFIECNFYVSGGSKLNEVARAYQKLALKFNKLNNKDFIWITDGCGWFSAKNKLHEAYKNVEIYNLNNVNNLIQKLQN
;
A
#
# COMPACT_ATOMS: atom_id res chain seq x y z
N MET A 1 -1.97 -36.96 -9.39
CA MET A 1 -3.11 -36.07 -9.08
C MET A 1 -3.08 -35.72 -7.60
N LYS A 2 -3.15 -34.42 -7.25
CA LYS A 2 -3.30 -33.98 -5.86
C LYS A 2 -4.66 -34.44 -5.38
N ASN A 3 -4.72 -35.16 -4.26
CA ASN A 3 -5.96 -35.78 -3.78
C ASN A 3 -6.72 -34.82 -2.83
N GLN A 4 -7.98 -35.14 -2.48
CA GLN A 4 -8.82 -34.36 -1.59
C GLN A 4 -8.20 -34.19 -0.19
N LEU A 5 -7.49 -35.22 0.32
CA LEU A 5 -6.83 -35.18 1.63
C LEU A 5 -5.71 -34.13 1.68
N ASP A 6 -4.97 -33.96 0.57
CA ASP A 6 -3.91 -32.96 0.46
C ASP A 6 -4.49 -31.53 0.47
N PHE A 7 -5.64 -31.34 -0.19
CA PHE A 7 -6.35 -30.07 -0.19
C PHE A 7 -6.93 -29.72 1.18
N ASP A 8 -7.53 -30.70 1.87
CA ASP A 8 -8.08 -30.45 3.21
C ASP A 8 -6.97 -30.14 4.22
N LYS A 9 -5.81 -30.79 4.11
CA LYS A 9 -4.61 -30.44 4.89
C LYS A 9 -4.12 -29.03 4.55
N PHE A 10 -4.08 -28.65 3.28
CA PHE A 10 -3.73 -27.30 2.84
C PHE A 10 -4.67 -26.27 3.47
N MET A 11 -5.99 -26.47 3.42
CA MET A 11 -6.99 -25.58 4.00
C MET A 11 -6.87 -25.43 5.52
N LYS A 12 -6.60 -26.54 6.23
CA LYS A 12 -6.42 -26.51 7.69
C LYS A 12 -5.18 -25.74 8.13
N ASN A 13 -4.19 -25.63 7.24
CA ASN A 13 -2.92 -24.96 7.51
C ASN A 13 -2.89 -23.52 7.04
N LEU A 14 -4.01 -22.94 6.60
CA LEU A 14 -4.08 -21.51 6.25
C LEU A 14 -3.91 -20.64 7.50
N ARG A 15 -3.05 -19.65 7.39
CA ARG A 15 -2.74 -18.72 8.48
C ARG A 15 -3.83 -17.67 8.65
N HIS A 16 -4.10 -17.28 9.88
CA HIS A 16 -5.03 -16.19 10.19
C HIS A 16 -4.45 -14.80 9.88
N SER A 17 -3.13 -14.67 9.91
CA SER A 17 -2.46 -13.39 9.66
C SER A 17 -1.03 -13.62 9.17
N ASN A 18 -0.54 -12.71 8.32
CA ASN A 18 0.87 -12.54 7.97
C ASN A 18 1.44 -11.24 8.57
N ARG A 19 0.71 -10.58 9.49
CA ARG A 19 1.05 -9.26 10.02
C ARG A 19 1.86 -9.38 11.30
N ASN A 20 2.88 -8.54 11.43
CA ASN A 20 3.60 -8.28 12.67
C ASN A 20 3.33 -6.85 13.14
N LEU A 21 3.91 -6.42 14.28
CA LEU A 21 3.67 -5.07 14.82
C LEU A 21 4.12 -3.95 13.87
N LYS A 22 5.17 -4.15 13.08
CA LYS A 22 5.65 -3.18 12.10
C LYS A 22 4.66 -2.96 10.92
N PHE A 23 3.71 -3.88 10.73
CA PHE A 23 2.65 -3.72 9.75
C PHE A 23 1.77 -2.49 10.01
N PHE A 24 1.54 -2.14 11.28
CA PHE A 24 0.50 -1.18 11.64
C PHE A 24 0.89 0.26 11.40
N VAL A 25 2.16 0.62 11.56
CA VAL A 25 2.67 1.98 11.33
C VAL A 25 4.08 1.91 10.76
N ASP A 26 4.33 2.68 9.72
CA ASP A 26 5.65 2.97 9.20
C ASP A 26 6.18 4.26 9.86
N TRP A 27 6.79 4.10 11.03
CA TRP A 27 7.29 5.21 11.84
C TRP A 27 8.31 6.05 11.10
N ASP A 28 9.24 5.43 10.36
CA ASP A 28 10.30 6.13 9.63
C ASP A 28 9.70 7.05 8.57
N LYS A 29 8.69 6.57 7.84
CA LYS A 29 7.96 7.36 6.85
C LYS A 29 7.19 8.51 7.50
N CYS A 30 6.45 8.26 8.59
CA CYS A 30 5.68 9.29 9.28
C CYS A 30 6.60 10.39 9.84
N LEU A 31 7.72 10.00 10.45
CA LEU A 31 8.72 10.94 10.98
C LEU A 31 9.41 11.73 9.85
N THR A 32 9.79 11.07 8.76
CA THR A 32 10.43 11.73 7.61
C THR A 32 9.50 12.77 7.00
N ASN A 33 8.22 12.43 6.78
CA ASN A 33 7.24 13.36 6.25
C ASN A 33 7.09 14.59 7.16
N LYS A 34 6.87 14.38 8.46
CA LYS A 34 6.74 15.46 9.44
C LYS A 34 8.01 16.32 9.50
N ASN A 35 9.18 15.71 9.55
CA ASN A 35 10.45 16.44 9.66
C ASN A 35 10.73 17.31 8.43
N SER A 36 10.34 16.89 7.23
CA SER A 36 10.53 17.64 5.99
C SER A 36 9.81 19.00 5.96
N ILE A 37 8.79 19.17 6.80
CA ILE A 37 7.94 20.37 6.86
C ILE A 37 7.99 21.09 8.21
N SER A 38 8.78 20.59 9.16
CA SER A 38 8.83 21.10 10.54
C SER A 38 9.10 22.60 10.63
N ILE A 39 9.95 23.14 9.76
CA ILE A 39 10.24 24.58 9.76
C ILE A 39 8.99 25.42 9.50
N TYR A 40 8.13 24.99 8.57
CA TYR A 40 6.90 25.69 8.24
C TYR A 40 5.90 25.58 9.38
N LEU A 41 5.79 24.40 10.02
CA LEU A 41 4.92 24.17 11.17
C LEU A 41 5.36 25.02 12.37
N ASN A 42 6.67 25.15 12.60
CA ASN A 42 7.19 26.01 13.67
C ASN A 42 6.78 27.48 13.48
N HIS A 43 6.77 27.98 12.25
CA HIS A 43 6.25 29.32 11.95
C HIS A 43 4.74 29.40 12.16
N LEU A 44 3.97 28.38 11.75
CA LEU A 44 2.52 28.34 11.95
C LEU A 44 2.11 28.23 13.44
N ASN A 45 2.99 27.69 14.32
CA ASN A 45 2.77 27.67 15.76
C ASN A 45 2.56 29.09 16.36
N PHE A 46 3.04 30.14 15.69
CA PHE A 46 2.77 31.53 16.03
C PHE A 46 1.27 31.86 16.06
N LEU A 47 0.45 31.11 15.33
CA LEU A 47 -1.01 31.28 15.26
C LEU A 47 -1.74 30.56 16.41
N LEU A 48 -1.10 29.62 17.11
CA LEU A 48 -1.71 28.86 18.20
C LEU A 48 -2.10 29.73 19.37
N GLY A 49 -3.21 29.42 20.02
CA GLY A 49 -3.79 30.17 21.13
C GLY A 49 -4.34 31.55 20.76
N SER A 50 -4.52 31.83 19.45
CA SER A 50 -5.02 33.10 18.97
C SER A 50 -6.54 33.12 18.94
N GLU A 51 -7.15 34.15 19.55
CA GLU A 51 -8.57 34.41 19.35
C GLU A 51 -8.84 34.83 17.89
N GLN A 52 -10.05 34.60 17.42
CA GLN A 52 -10.40 34.83 15.99
C GLN A 52 -10.09 36.27 15.54
N LYS A 53 -10.27 37.29 16.39
CA LYS A 53 -9.94 38.67 16.06
C LYS A 53 -8.44 38.89 15.85
N GLN A 54 -7.61 38.25 16.63
CA GLN A 54 -6.15 38.32 16.56
C GLN A 54 -5.59 37.47 15.42
N LEU A 55 -6.30 36.40 15.05
CA LEU A 55 -5.85 35.45 14.03
C LEU A 55 -5.61 36.12 12.68
N LYS A 56 -6.54 37.00 12.25
CA LYS A 56 -6.42 37.74 10.98
C LYS A 56 -5.18 38.61 10.92
N GLU A 57 -4.88 39.35 11.99
CA GLU A 57 -3.69 40.20 12.11
C GLU A 57 -2.39 39.39 12.12
N LYS A 58 -2.37 38.29 12.88
CA LYS A 58 -1.22 37.39 12.95
C LYS A 58 -0.96 36.69 11.59
N ILE A 59 -2.00 36.29 10.88
CA ILE A 59 -1.88 35.73 9.52
C ILE A 59 -1.23 36.77 8.59
N ALA A 60 -1.74 38.02 8.61
CA ALA A 60 -1.21 39.09 7.76
C ALA A 60 0.27 39.37 8.08
N LEU A 61 0.64 39.38 9.36
CA LEU A 61 2.02 39.55 9.80
C LEU A 61 2.90 38.40 9.32
N LEU A 62 2.51 37.15 9.61
CA LEU A 62 3.29 35.98 9.22
C LEU A 62 3.39 35.83 7.70
N PHE A 63 2.32 36.17 6.95
CA PHE A 63 2.37 36.12 5.49
C PHE A 63 3.36 37.12 4.91
N ARG A 64 3.46 38.31 5.50
CA ARG A 64 4.46 39.32 5.08
C ARG A 64 5.88 38.88 5.35
N GLU A 65 6.13 38.27 6.53
CA GLU A 65 7.49 37.91 6.96
C GLU A 65 7.95 36.55 6.35
N TYR A 66 7.03 35.55 6.31
CA TYR A 66 7.36 34.22 5.81
C TYR A 66 6.15 33.51 5.16
N PRO A 67 5.73 33.93 3.95
CA PRO A 67 4.54 33.39 3.28
C PRO A 67 4.62 31.88 3.02
N LYS A 68 5.85 31.32 2.87
CA LYS A 68 6.05 29.90 2.66
C LYS A 68 5.52 29.01 3.80
N ALA A 69 5.38 29.54 5.02
CA ALA A 69 4.82 28.81 6.15
C ALA A 69 3.43 28.25 5.82
N PHE A 70 2.60 29.00 5.11
CA PHE A 70 1.25 28.62 4.76
C PHE A 70 1.16 27.52 3.70
N SER A 71 2.29 27.19 3.07
CA SER A 71 2.33 26.13 2.07
C SER A 71 1.95 24.75 2.64
N VAL A 72 2.03 24.53 3.93
CA VAL A 72 1.70 23.26 4.60
C VAL A 72 0.33 23.29 5.29
N LEU A 73 -0.38 24.40 5.23
CA LEU A 73 -1.69 24.57 5.85
C LEU A 73 -2.72 23.49 5.42
N PRO A 74 -2.81 23.09 4.14
CA PRO A 74 -3.73 22.02 3.72
C PRO A 74 -3.44 20.67 4.37
N LEU A 75 -2.19 20.41 4.79
CA LEU A 75 -1.84 19.16 5.47
C LEU A 75 -2.51 19.02 6.83
N LEU A 76 -2.87 20.13 7.49
CA LEU A 76 -3.66 20.11 8.74
C LEU A 76 -5.08 19.51 8.53
N LEU A 77 -5.54 19.44 7.28
CA LEU A 77 -6.77 18.77 6.84
C LEU A 77 -6.48 17.42 6.15
N ALA A 78 -5.28 16.90 6.26
CA ALA A 78 -4.82 15.71 5.54
C ALA A 78 -4.83 15.85 3.99
N ILE A 79 -4.94 17.06 3.44
CA ILE A 79 -4.92 17.32 1.98
C ILE A 79 -3.46 17.39 1.52
N ARG A 80 -3.01 16.39 0.75
CA ARG A 80 -1.64 16.34 0.19
C ARG A 80 -1.54 16.95 -1.20
N ASN A 81 -2.62 16.88 -1.98
CA ASN A 81 -2.68 17.47 -3.31
C ASN A 81 -3.27 18.88 -3.25
N LYS A 82 -2.44 19.90 -3.26
CA LYS A 82 -2.89 21.32 -3.21
C LYS A 82 -3.67 21.77 -4.46
N LYS A 83 -3.57 21.01 -5.56
CA LYS A 83 -4.34 21.27 -6.79
C LYS A 83 -5.65 20.50 -6.83
N GLU A 84 -6.02 19.83 -5.74
CA GLU A 84 -7.34 19.24 -5.62
C GLU A 84 -8.42 20.30 -5.75
N ILE A 85 -9.42 20.02 -6.60
CA ILE A 85 -10.53 20.93 -6.84
C ILE A 85 -11.56 20.74 -5.73
N ILE A 86 -11.92 21.83 -5.10
CA ILE A 86 -12.93 21.88 -4.03
C ILE A 86 -13.97 22.95 -4.34
N LEU A 87 -15.09 22.95 -3.62
CA LEU A 87 -16.06 24.04 -3.67
C LEU A 87 -15.71 25.09 -2.61
N ASP A 88 -15.68 26.35 -3.01
CA ASP A 88 -15.61 27.49 -2.07
C ASP A 88 -16.94 27.73 -1.38
N SER A 89 -16.98 28.70 -0.47
CA SER A 89 -18.22 29.13 0.24
C SER A 89 -19.34 29.64 -0.67
N LYS A 90 -19.04 29.94 -1.95
CA LYS A 90 -20.01 30.36 -2.98
C LYS A 90 -20.42 29.22 -3.90
N GLY A 91 -19.89 28.02 -3.69
CA GLY A 91 -20.13 26.84 -4.54
C GLY A 91 -19.36 26.85 -5.85
N LEU A 92 -18.30 27.65 -5.98
CA LEU A 92 -17.43 27.69 -7.16
C LEU A 92 -16.32 26.64 -7.01
N GLU A 93 -16.02 25.95 -8.10
CA GLU A 93 -14.88 25.00 -8.16
C GLU A 93 -13.56 25.77 -8.24
N ILE A 94 -12.72 25.60 -7.22
CA ILE A 94 -11.38 26.20 -7.14
C ILE A 94 -10.35 25.19 -6.64
N PRO A 95 -9.07 25.28 -7.03
CA PRO A 95 -8.04 24.46 -6.42
C PRO A 95 -7.73 24.96 -5.01
N VAL A 96 -7.36 24.04 -4.11
CA VAL A 96 -7.02 24.34 -2.71
C VAL A 96 -5.96 25.43 -2.59
N ASP A 97 -4.95 25.44 -3.46
CA ASP A 97 -3.87 26.43 -3.43
C ASP A 97 -4.31 27.85 -3.82
N ALA A 98 -5.52 28.03 -4.38
CA ALA A 98 -6.08 29.35 -4.64
C ALA A 98 -6.27 30.17 -3.35
N TYR A 99 -6.59 29.51 -2.24
CA TYR A 99 -6.69 30.17 -0.93
C TYR A 99 -5.35 30.66 -0.39
N LEU A 100 -4.23 30.09 -0.83
CA LEU A 100 -2.91 30.35 -0.25
C LEU A 100 -2.18 31.54 -0.89
N GLN A 101 -2.80 32.25 -1.82
CA GLN A 101 -2.16 33.28 -2.63
C GLN A 101 -1.98 34.62 -1.87
N ASN A 102 -2.78 34.87 -0.84
CA ASN A 102 -2.72 36.08 -0.03
C ASN A 102 -3.24 35.84 1.38
N SER A 103 -3.03 36.78 2.29
CA SER A 103 -3.42 36.66 3.71
C SER A 103 -4.94 36.55 3.91
N GLU A 104 -5.73 37.20 3.09
CA GLU A 104 -7.20 37.11 3.17
C GLU A 104 -7.72 35.73 2.75
N GLY A 105 -7.15 35.17 1.66
CA GLY A 105 -7.47 33.81 1.22
C GLY A 105 -7.10 32.78 2.30
N ILE A 106 -5.93 32.93 2.92
CA ILE A 106 -5.50 32.06 4.03
C ILE A 106 -6.45 32.16 5.22
N TYR A 107 -6.87 33.36 5.57
CA TYR A 107 -7.84 33.57 6.65
C TYR A 107 -9.18 32.89 6.33
N ASN A 108 -9.68 33.04 5.09
CA ASN A 108 -10.90 32.36 4.65
C ASN A 108 -10.75 30.84 4.66
N PHE A 109 -9.61 30.31 4.20
CA PHE A 109 -9.31 28.86 4.30
C PHE A 109 -9.43 28.35 5.75
N ILE A 110 -8.85 29.07 6.70
CA ILE A 110 -8.87 28.70 8.12
C ILE A 110 -10.29 28.73 8.68
N LEU A 111 -11.11 29.72 8.30
CA LEU A 111 -12.49 29.83 8.74
C LEU A 111 -13.37 28.73 8.11
N GLU A 112 -13.34 28.62 6.80
CA GLU A 112 -14.20 27.69 6.05
C GLU A 112 -13.89 26.22 6.36
N SER A 113 -12.63 25.92 6.66
CA SER A 113 -12.19 24.56 7.04
C SER A 113 -12.44 24.20 8.51
N GLY A 114 -12.81 25.15 9.36
CA GLY A 114 -12.92 24.94 10.81
C GLY A 114 -11.57 24.89 11.55
N LEU A 115 -10.44 25.15 10.88
CA LEU A 115 -9.13 25.21 11.52
C LEU A 115 -9.02 26.33 12.56
N CYS A 116 -9.95 27.29 12.55
CA CYS A 116 -10.04 28.31 13.58
C CYS A 116 -10.13 27.70 14.99
N ASP A 117 -10.89 26.61 15.15
CA ASP A 117 -11.02 25.91 16.44
C ASP A 117 -9.71 25.26 16.86
N ILE A 118 -8.93 24.76 15.92
CA ILE A 118 -7.60 24.19 16.18
C ILE A 118 -6.62 25.28 16.62
N PHE A 119 -6.58 26.41 15.93
CA PHE A 119 -5.70 27.53 16.28
C PHE A 119 -6.08 28.20 17.58
N ASN A 120 -7.38 28.25 17.92
CA ASN A 120 -7.85 28.81 19.19
C ASN A 120 -7.71 27.84 20.37
N ASN A 121 -7.62 26.56 20.12
CA ASN A 121 -7.51 25.53 21.16
C ASN A 121 -6.19 25.64 21.92
N ARG A 122 -6.28 25.94 23.23
CA ARG A 122 -5.10 26.10 24.10
C ARG A 122 -4.45 24.77 24.51
N GLU A 123 -5.08 23.64 24.25
CA GLU A 123 -4.52 22.32 24.53
C GLU A 123 -3.55 21.87 23.44
N ILE A 124 -3.73 22.35 22.20
CA ILE A 124 -2.80 22.11 21.11
C ILE A 124 -1.61 23.05 21.25
N LYS A 125 -0.43 22.49 21.55
CA LYS A 125 0.79 23.26 21.84
C LYS A 125 1.79 23.29 20.69
N ASP A 126 1.76 22.28 19.82
CA ASP A 126 2.70 22.17 18.70
C ASP A 126 2.02 21.50 17.51
N LEU A 127 2.04 22.18 16.37
CA LEU A 127 1.54 21.63 15.11
C LEU A 127 2.40 20.49 14.58
N ASN A 128 3.65 20.34 15.03
CA ASN A 128 4.47 19.17 14.67
C ASN A 128 3.86 17.88 15.24
N ASP A 129 3.37 17.90 16.48
CA ASP A 129 2.72 16.73 17.08
C ASP A 129 1.36 16.47 16.46
N PHE A 130 0.62 17.54 16.15
CA PHE A 130 -0.67 17.45 15.46
C PHE A 130 -0.51 16.79 14.07
N ILE A 131 0.42 17.26 13.26
CA ILE A 131 0.73 16.68 11.94
C ILE A 131 1.25 15.25 12.06
N PHE A 132 2.07 14.95 13.06
CA PHE A 132 2.53 13.58 13.27
C PHE A 132 1.35 12.62 13.50
N GLY A 133 0.35 13.03 14.28
CA GLY A 133 -0.88 12.27 14.43
C GLY A 133 -1.65 12.07 13.11
N ILE A 134 -1.73 13.10 12.27
CA ILE A 134 -2.32 13.01 10.92
C ILE A 134 -1.54 12.03 10.03
N GLU A 135 -0.20 12.11 10.01
CA GLU A 135 0.65 11.20 9.22
C GLU A 135 0.45 9.74 9.63
N VAL A 136 0.36 9.45 10.92
CA VAL A 136 0.04 8.11 11.44
C VAL A 136 -1.36 7.66 11.00
N GLY A 137 -2.35 8.56 11.06
CA GLY A 137 -3.71 8.30 10.58
C GLY A 137 -3.76 7.98 9.08
N LEU A 138 -3.09 8.78 8.26
CA LEU A 138 -2.99 8.58 6.80
C LEU A 138 -2.23 7.31 6.45
N ASP A 139 -1.22 6.94 7.23
CA ASP A 139 -0.47 5.72 7.04
C ASP A 139 -1.33 4.46 7.23
N SER A 140 -2.41 4.56 8.00
CA SER A 140 -3.38 3.47 8.15
C SER A 140 -3.99 3.03 6.82
N ASN A 141 -4.17 3.94 5.87
CA ASN A 141 -4.68 3.63 4.52
C ASN A 141 -3.66 2.84 3.68
N ALA A 142 -2.37 2.99 3.95
CA ALA A 142 -1.31 2.24 3.28
C ALA A 142 -1.23 0.76 3.72
N ARG A 143 -1.93 0.36 4.79
CA ARG A 143 -1.93 -1.03 5.31
C ARG A 143 -2.40 -2.06 4.28
N LYS A 144 -3.32 -1.70 3.39
CA LYS A 144 -3.79 -2.61 2.32
C LYS A 144 -2.64 -3.03 1.40
N ASN A 145 -1.81 -2.07 1.02
CA ASN A 145 -0.66 -2.31 0.15
C ASN A 145 0.45 -3.06 0.90
N ARG A 146 0.68 -2.75 2.18
CA ARG A 146 1.65 -3.46 3.02
C ARG A 146 1.33 -4.95 3.19
N GLY A 147 0.05 -5.34 3.14
CA GLY A 147 -0.35 -6.76 3.24
C GLY A 147 0.27 -7.63 2.15
N GLY A 148 0.33 -7.15 0.91
CA GLY A 148 1.03 -7.80 -0.20
C GLY A 148 2.55 -7.78 0.00
N SER A 149 3.11 -6.60 0.28
CA SER A 149 4.57 -6.43 0.49
C SER A 149 5.13 -7.27 1.65
N PHE A 150 4.33 -7.58 2.67
CA PHE A 150 4.74 -8.47 3.76
C PHE A 150 4.87 -9.93 3.30
N MET A 151 3.96 -10.40 2.44
CA MET A 151 4.06 -11.74 1.85
C MET A 151 5.31 -11.86 1.00
N GLU A 152 5.55 -10.88 0.14
CA GLU A 152 6.73 -10.80 -0.72
C GLU A 152 8.02 -10.74 0.13
N SER A 153 8.09 -9.86 1.15
CA SER A 153 9.25 -9.76 2.04
C SER A 153 9.54 -11.07 2.77
N TYR A 154 8.50 -11.74 3.26
CA TYR A 154 8.65 -13.02 3.94
C TYR A 154 9.21 -14.10 3.00
N LEU A 155 8.71 -14.15 1.76
CA LEU A 155 9.20 -15.12 0.75
C LEU A 155 10.62 -14.77 0.29
N ARG A 156 10.94 -13.49 0.11
CA ARG A 156 12.31 -13.03 -0.18
C ARG A 156 13.31 -13.55 0.85
N ASP A 157 12.98 -13.39 2.14
CA ASP A 157 13.83 -13.86 3.24
C ASP A 157 14.03 -15.38 3.20
N ILE A 158 12.97 -16.13 2.89
CA ILE A 158 13.03 -17.60 2.75
C ILE A 158 13.92 -17.99 1.57
N PHE A 159 13.70 -17.40 0.39
CA PHE A 159 14.45 -17.71 -0.82
C PHE A 159 15.94 -17.34 -0.68
N THR A 160 16.22 -16.20 -0.02
CA THR A 160 17.60 -15.78 0.28
C THR A 160 18.29 -16.77 1.23
N LYS A 161 17.62 -17.19 2.32
CA LYS A 161 18.17 -18.18 3.25
C LYS A 161 18.39 -19.56 2.61
N ALA A 162 17.58 -19.89 1.61
CA ALA A 162 17.71 -21.12 0.84
C ALA A 162 18.78 -21.02 -0.28
N ASN A 163 19.47 -19.89 -0.43
CA ASN A 163 20.45 -19.60 -1.48
C ASN A 163 19.89 -19.79 -2.90
N LEU A 164 18.61 -19.50 -3.12
CA LEU A 164 18.01 -19.57 -4.45
C LEU A 164 18.39 -18.33 -5.28
N SER A 165 18.66 -18.54 -6.58
CA SER A 165 18.85 -17.45 -7.53
C SER A 165 17.49 -16.95 -8.00
N PHE A 166 17.10 -15.71 -7.64
CA PHE A 166 15.81 -15.15 -8.03
C PHE A 166 15.89 -13.67 -8.38
N LYS A 167 14.90 -13.21 -9.13
CA LYS A 167 14.59 -11.79 -9.36
C LYS A 167 13.17 -11.50 -8.90
N GLU A 168 12.92 -10.25 -8.51
CA GLU A 168 11.62 -9.76 -8.07
C GLU A 168 10.99 -8.86 -9.13
N GLN A 169 9.63 -8.80 -9.14
CA GLN A 169 8.85 -7.91 -9.98
C GLN A 169 9.23 -7.97 -11.46
N VAL A 170 9.40 -9.19 -12.00
CA VAL A 170 9.92 -9.46 -13.34
C VAL A 170 8.79 -9.42 -14.37
N SER A 171 9.00 -8.67 -15.45
CA SER A 171 8.03 -8.55 -16.55
C SER A 171 8.15 -9.70 -17.56
N THR A 172 7.01 -10.13 -18.14
CA THR A 172 6.99 -11.06 -19.27
C THR A 172 7.79 -10.57 -20.47
N LYS A 173 7.98 -9.24 -20.59
CA LYS A 173 8.81 -8.65 -21.68
C LYS A 173 10.29 -9.05 -21.62
N GLU A 174 10.77 -9.49 -20.47
CA GLU A 174 12.16 -9.94 -20.30
C GLU A 174 12.41 -11.34 -20.92
N PHE A 175 11.35 -12.00 -21.40
CA PHE A 175 11.39 -13.35 -21.97
C PHE A 175 10.71 -13.40 -23.33
N ASN A 176 11.49 -13.49 -24.40
CA ASN A 176 10.98 -13.46 -25.77
C ASN A 176 9.98 -14.57 -26.07
N ASP A 177 10.15 -15.76 -25.51
CA ASP A 177 9.29 -16.93 -25.70
C ASP A 177 7.93 -16.83 -24.97
N LEU A 178 7.83 -15.99 -23.94
CA LEU A 178 6.54 -15.69 -23.33
C LEU A 178 5.65 -14.82 -24.22
N HIS A 179 6.23 -14.07 -25.13
CA HIS A 179 5.49 -13.17 -26.01
C HIS A 179 4.50 -13.94 -26.92
N SER A 180 4.84 -15.17 -27.34
CA SER A 180 3.96 -16.01 -28.16
C SER A 180 2.68 -16.44 -27.43
N GLU A 181 2.74 -16.68 -26.12
CA GLU A 181 1.60 -17.15 -25.33
C GLU A 181 0.83 -16.01 -24.62
N PHE A 182 1.48 -14.88 -24.37
CA PHE A 182 0.89 -13.73 -23.68
C PHE A 182 0.48 -12.60 -24.62
N GLY A 183 0.98 -12.59 -25.86
CA GLY A 183 0.71 -11.51 -26.82
C GLY A 183 1.17 -10.16 -26.28
N ASN A 184 0.34 -9.13 -26.46
CA ASN A 184 0.62 -7.80 -25.95
C ASN A 184 0.30 -7.62 -24.45
N ASP A 185 -0.24 -8.63 -23.78
CA ASP A 185 -0.56 -8.58 -22.36
C ASP A 185 0.73 -8.66 -21.53
N ILE A 186 1.13 -7.52 -20.97
CA ILE A 186 2.28 -7.45 -20.10
C ILE A 186 1.86 -7.88 -18.70
N LYS A 187 2.42 -8.99 -18.25
CA LYS A 187 2.28 -9.44 -16.87
C LYS A 187 3.59 -9.26 -16.12
N ARG A 188 3.49 -8.90 -14.84
CA ARG A 188 4.63 -8.85 -13.91
C ARG A 188 4.42 -9.91 -12.85
N PHE A 189 5.45 -10.71 -12.61
CA PHE A 189 5.47 -11.74 -11.59
C PHE A 189 6.20 -11.26 -10.35
N ASP A 190 5.72 -11.64 -9.17
CA ASP A 190 6.32 -11.24 -7.90
C ASP A 190 7.74 -11.76 -7.77
N PHE A 191 7.97 -13.02 -8.16
CA PHE A 191 9.31 -13.61 -8.22
C PHE A 191 9.48 -14.45 -9.47
N VAL A 192 10.74 -14.52 -9.94
CA VAL A 192 11.19 -15.50 -10.93
C VAL A 192 12.44 -16.16 -10.38
N ILE A 193 12.42 -17.48 -10.25
CA ILE A 193 13.54 -18.29 -9.74
C ILE A 193 14.18 -19.03 -10.90
N PHE A 194 15.50 -18.96 -10.97
CA PHE A 194 16.33 -19.56 -12.01
C PHE A 194 17.08 -20.78 -11.44
N ASN A 195 16.74 -21.96 -11.97
CA ASN A 195 17.43 -23.19 -11.68
C ASN A 195 17.45 -24.08 -12.96
N ASN A 196 17.35 -25.43 -12.84
CA ASN A 196 17.15 -26.34 -13.97
C ASN A 196 15.99 -25.92 -14.88
N LYS A 197 14.98 -25.26 -14.33
CA LYS A 197 13.87 -24.56 -15.01
C LYS A 197 13.75 -23.13 -14.50
N THR A 198 12.98 -22.32 -15.23
CA THR A 198 12.57 -21.00 -14.76
C THR A 198 11.18 -21.08 -14.14
N TYR A 199 11.07 -20.71 -12.87
CA TYR A 199 9.82 -20.76 -12.12
C TYR A 199 9.28 -19.35 -11.91
N PHE A 200 8.07 -19.10 -12.43
CA PHE A 200 7.36 -17.84 -12.31
C PHE A 200 6.39 -17.92 -11.13
N ILE A 201 6.55 -17.04 -10.17
CA ILE A 201 5.82 -17.12 -8.91
C ILE A 201 4.95 -15.89 -8.72
N GLU A 202 3.69 -16.13 -8.37
CA GLU A 202 2.76 -15.14 -7.83
C GLU A 202 2.50 -15.45 -6.37
N CYS A 203 2.41 -14.43 -5.53
CA CYS A 203 2.11 -14.61 -4.13
C CYS A 203 1.02 -13.64 -3.65
N ASN A 204 0.18 -14.11 -2.72
CA ASN A 204 -0.85 -13.28 -2.11
C ASN A 204 -1.33 -13.83 -0.77
N PHE A 205 -1.81 -12.94 0.07
CA PHE A 205 -2.38 -13.24 1.37
C PHE A 205 -3.75 -12.61 1.52
N TYR A 206 -4.78 -13.43 1.79
CA TYR A 206 -6.15 -12.98 1.94
C TYR A 206 -6.67 -13.19 3.37
N VAL A 207 -6.76 -12.11 4.14
CA VAL A 207 -7.28 -12.13 5.51
C VAL A 207 -8.80 -12.31 5.52
N SER A 208 -9.50 -11.72 4.53
CA SER A 208 -10.96 -11.72 4.42
C SER A 208 -11.42 -12.24 3.07
N GLY A 209 -12.63 -12.79 3.03
CA GLY A 209 -13.29 -13.25 1.81
C GLY A 209 -13.70 -12.09 0.88
N GLY A 210 -14.17 -12.46 -0.33
CA GLY A 210 -14.68 -11.54 -1.33
C GLY A 210 -14.64 -12.12 -2.74
N SER A 211 -15.35 -11.49 -3.68
CA SER A 211 -15.43 -11.91 -5.09
C SER A 211 -14.08 -11.99 -5.79
N LYS A 212 -13.15 -11.10 -5.40
CA LYS A 212 -11.79 -11.07 -5.93
C LYS A 212 -11.04 -12.42 -5.83
N LEU A 213 -11.27 -13.21 -4.78
CA LEU A 213 -10.64 -14.51 -4.62
C LEU A 213 -11.02 -15.48 -5.73
N ASN A 214 -12.30 -15.47 -6.12
CA ASN A 214 -12.80 -16.31 -7.22
C ASN A 214 -12.18 -15.90 -8.57
N GLU A 215 -12.01 -14.60 -8.80
CA GLU A 215 -11.39 -14.05 -10.00
C GLU A 215 -9.92 -14.43 -10.07
N VAL A 216 -9.18 -14.29 -8.98
CA VAL A 216 -7.75 -14.66 -8.89
C VAL A 216 -7.56 -16.16 -9.13
N ALA A 217 -8.36 -17.02 -8.49
CA ALA A 217 -8.27 -18.47 -8.69
C ALA A 217 -8.48 -18.85 -10.16
N ARG A 218 -9.48 -18.25 -10.83
CA ARG A 218 -9.72 -18.48 -12.27
C ARG A 218 -8.58 -17.93 -13.14
N ALA A 219 -8.07 -16.74 -12.83
CA ALA A 219 -6.98 -16.13 -13.58
C ALA A 219 -5.71 -17.00 -13.51
N TYR A 220 -5.38 -17.53 -12.35
CA TYR A 220 -4.17 -18.36 -12.19
C TYR A 220 -4.33 -19.77 -12.77
N GLN A 221 -5.54 -20.32 -12.81
CA GLN A 221 -5.80 -21.53 -13.59
C GLN A 221 -5.52 -21.30 -15.08
N LYS A 222 -6.03 -20.21 -15.66
CA LYS A 222 -5.76 -19.84 -17.06
C LYS A 222 -4.27 -19.61 -17.31
N LEU A 223 -3.60 -18.98 -16.34
CA LEU A 223 -2.16 -18.73 -16.41
C LEU A 223 -1.37 -20.04 -16.42
N ALA A 224 -1.67 -20.97 -15.53
CA ALA A 224 -1.02 -22.27 -15.48
C ALA A 224 -1.15 -23.04 -16.81
N LEU A 225 -2.33 -22.96 -17.47
CA LEU A 225 -2.53 -23.59 -18.80
C LEU A 225 -1.62 -22.98 -19.87
N LYS A 226 -1.31 -21.68 -19.80
CA LYS A 226 -0.34 -21.06 -20.72
C LYS A 226 1.07 -21.60 -20.47
N PHE A 227 1.47 -21.71 -19.20
CA PHE A 227 2.79 -22.25 -18.83
C PHE A 227 2.98 -23.72 -19.20
N ASN A 228 1.91 -24.51 -19.17
CA ASN A 228 1.97 -25.93 -19.59
C ASN A 228 2.37 -26.13 -21.08
N LYS A 229 2.30 -25.08 -21.88
CA LYS A 229 2.73 -25.10 -23.29
C LYS A 229 4.20 -24.68 -23.48
N LEU A 230 4.80 -24.15 -22.45
CA LEU A 230 6.18 -23.62 -22.50
C LEU A 230 7.18 -24.69 -22.04
N ASN A 231 8.29 -24.75 -22.74
CA ASN A 231 9.39 -25.63 -22.36
C ASN A 231 10.22 -24.94 -21.25
N ASN A 232 10.63 -25.73 -20.24
CA ASN A 232 11.51 -25.26 -19.16
C ASN A 232 11.00 -24.06 -18.35
N LYS A 233 9.69 -23.83 -18.33
CA LYS A 233 9.04 -22.78 -17.55
C LYS A 233 7.82 -23.31 -16.82
N ASP A 234 7.76 -23.06 -15.53
CA ASP A 234 6.63 -23.48 -14.69
C ASP A 234 6.03 -22.29 -13.96
N PHE A 235 4.72 -22.32 -13.72
CA PHE A 235 4.02 -21.34 -12.90
C PHE A 235 3.71 -21.94 -11.53
N ILE A 236 4.04 -21.18 -10.48
CA ILE A 236 3.79 -21.53 -9.08
C ILE A 236 2.98 -20.42 -8.43
N TRP A 237 2.00 -20.82 -7.67
CA TRP A 237 1.18 -19.91 -6.90
C TRP A 237 1.38 -20.14 -5.39
N ILE A 238 1.86 -19.12 -4.66
CA ILE A 238 1.98 -19.17 -3.21
C ILE A 238 0.85 -18.30 -2.63
N THR A 239 -0.13 -18.94 -2.00
CA THR A 239 -1.28 -18.23 -1.43
C THR A 239 -1.59 -18.70 -0.03
N ASP A 240 -2.01 -17.78 0.84
CA ASP A 240 -2.37 -18.08 2.22
C ASP A 240 -3.48 -17.14 2.72
N GLY A 241 -3.94 -17.39 3.92
CA GLY A 241 -4.94 -16.57 4.61
C GLY A 241 -6.34 -17.16 4.67
N CYS A 242 -7.02 -16.93 5.79
CA CYS A 242 -8.35 -17.46 6.09
C CYS A 242 -9.46 -16.98 5.14
N GLY A 243 -9.22 -15.91 4.36
CA GLY A 243 -10.15 -15.44 3.33
C GLY A 243 -10.57 -16.53 2.36
N TRP A 244 -9.69 -17.52 2.10
CA TRP A 244 -9.97 -18.66 1.23
C TRP A 244 -11.09 -19.59 1.70
N PHE A 245 -11.47 -19.56 3.00
CA PHE A 245 -12.64 -20.33 3.44
C PHE A 245 -13.92 -19.92 2.72
N SER A 246 -14.07 -18.64 2.36
CA SER A 246 -15.23 -18.14 1.59
C SER A 246 -15.21 -18.53 0.11
N ALA A 247 -14.06 -18.91 -0.42
CA ALA A 247 -13.86 -19.28 -1.83
C ALA A 247 -13.28 -20.70 -1.98
N LYS A 248 -13.52 -21.58 -0.98
CA LYS A 248 -12.94 -22.94 -0.89
C LYS A 248 -13.10 -23.73 -2.19
N ASN A 249 -14.29 -23.70 -2.78
CA ASN A 249 -14.57 -24.48 -4.00
C ASN A 249 -13.73 -24.01 -5.19
N LYS A 250 -13.55 -22.69 -5.36
CA LYS A 250 -12.75 -22.14 -6.46
C LYS A 250 -11.26 -22.38 -6.25
N LEU A 251 -10.80 -22.30 -5.01
CA LEU A 251 -9.42 -22.67 -4.68
C LEU A 251 -9.18 -24.18 -4.92
N HIS A 252 -10.15 -25.04 -4.59
CA HIS A 252 -10.06 -26.47 -4.84
C HIS A 252 -9.98 -26.80 -6.35
N GLU A 253 -10.76 -26.11 -7.18
CA GLU A 253 -10.68 -26.23 -8.63
C GLU A 253 -9.25 -25.85 -9.12
N ALA A 254 -8.71 -24.74 -8.62
CA ALA A 254 -7.36 -24.31 -8.95
C ALA A 254 -6.30 -25.29 -8.44
N TYR A 255 -6.45 -25.82 -7.23
CA TYR A 255 -5.49 -26.72 -6.60
C TYR A 255 -5.22 -28.00 -7.39
N LYS A 256 -6.17 -28.43 -8.24
CA LYS A 256 -6.02 -29.61 -9.11
C LYS A 256 -5.11 -29.34 -10.31
N ASN A 257 -5.06 -28.12 -10.79
CA ASN A 257 -4.45 -27.75 -12.08
C ASN A 257 -3.28 -26.78 -11.95
N VAL A 258 -3.11 -26.16 -10.80
CA VAL A 258 -2.05 -25.20 -10.50
C VAL A 258 -1.16 -25.76 -9.41
N GLU A 259 0.12 -25.53 -9.48
CA GLU A 259 1.04 -25.82 -8.40
C GLU A 259 0.91 -24.75 -7.32
N ILE A 260 0.26 -25.09 -6.19
CA ILE A 260 -0.08 -24.15 -5.13
C ILE A 260 0.61 -24.55 -3.83
N TYR A 261 1.17 -23.55 -3.15
CA TYR A 261 1.74 -23.64 -1.81
C TYR A 261 1.14 -22.60 -0.88
N ASN A 262 1.21 -22.85 0.43
CA ASN A 262 0.99 -21.84 1.47
C ASN A 262 2.26 -21.65 2.31
N LEU A 263 2.25 -20.71 3.25
CA LEU A 263 3.42 -20.41 4.08
C LEU A 263 3.83 -21.56 5.02
N ASN A 264 2.95 -22.52 5.27
CA ASN A 264 3.26 -23.67 6.12
C ASN A 264 3.93 -24.83 5.34
N ASN A 265 3.72 -24.90 4.03
CA ASN A 265 4.31 -25.93 3.18
C ASN A 265 5.30 -25.38 2.14
N VAL A 266 5.66 -24.10 2.21
CA VAL A 266 6.64 -23.47 1.29
C VAL A 266 8.00 -24.16 1.33
N ASN A 267 8.38 -24.80 2.45
CA ASN A 267 9.62 -25.57 2.53
C ASN A 267 9.65 -26.75 1.55
N ASN A 268 8.49 -27.34 1.22
CA ASN A 268 8.44 -28.40 0.20
C ASN A 268 8.76 -27.83 -1.20
N LEU A 269 8.33 -26.57 -1.45
CA LEU A 269 8.74 -25.87 -2.67
C LEU A 269 10.25 -25.64 -2.69
N ILE A 270 10.83 -25.18 -1.58
CA ILE A 270 12.29 -24.96 -1.49
C ILE A 270 13.07 -26.23 -1.82
N GLN A 271 12.69 -27.36 -1.22
CA GLN A 271 13.31 -28.65 -1.51
C GLN A 271 13.22 -29.03 -3.00
N LYS A 272 12.05 -28.78 -3.62
CA LYS A 272 11.87 -29.00 -5.07
C LYS A 272 12.77 -28.10 -5.91
N LEU A 273 12.94 -26.84 -5.50
CA LEU A 273 13.73 -25.85 -6.23
C LEU A 273 15.24 -26.02 -6.04
N GLN A 274 15.69 -26.77 -5.04
CA GLN A 274 17.11 -27.08 -4.78
C GLN A 274 17.58 -28.36 -5.47
N ASN A 275 16.65 -29.24 -5.86
CA ASN A 275 16.91 -30.50 -6.62
C ASN A 275 16.76 -30.24 -8.12
#